data_362f78b9f3cb3951766b27f709caa144
#
_entry.id   362f78b9f3cb3951766b27f709caa144
#
_cell.length_a   1.000
_cell.length_b   1.000
_cell.length_c   1.000
_cell.angle_alpha   90.00
_cell.angle_beta   90.00
_cell.angle_gamma   90.00
#
_symmetry.space_group_name_H-M   'P 1'
#
loop_
_entity.id
_entity.type
_entity.pdbx_description
1 polymer ?
#
loop_
_entity_poly.entity_id
_entity_poly.type
_entity_poly.pdbx_seq_one_letter_code
_entity_poly.pdbx_strand_id
1 'polypeptide(L)'
;MLDEKISAVAELLSESWRLNQFTRNLAAHVTDEKLRKKISNQVARFDKKFLQATEVFGLQVVDFTGTEFETGLPVAPINLADFAADDELIVEAMLEPTIKLANSAEIVKRGGRFKSGGTAGVIRNVFASQKLSHCRNSTTKT
;
A
#
# COMPACT_ATOMS: atom_id res chain seq x y z
N MET A 1 21.35 15.40 -4.89
CA MET A 1 20.75 15.80 -3.61
C MET A 1 19.28 16.14 -3.83
N LEU A 2 18.41 15.37 -3.21
CA LEU A 2 16.99 15.70 -3.20
C LEU A 2 16.79 16.93 -2.30
N ASP A 3 16.07 17.90 -2.82
CA ASP A 3 15.71 19.11 -2.08
C ASP A 3 14.90 18.71 -0.82
N GLU A 4 15.18 19.35 0.30
CA GLU A 4 14.44 19.17 1.55
C GLU A 4 12.93 19.36 1.37
N LYS A 5 12.55 20.26 0.46
CA LYS A 5 11.15 20.53 0.12
C LYS A 5 10.48 19.32 -0.51
N ILE A 6 11.17 18.62 -1.42
CA ILE A 6 10.64 17.41 -2.07
C ILE A 6 10.51 16.30 -1.04
N SER A 7 11.48 16.14 -0.14
CA SER A 7 11.40 15.16 0.95
C SER A 7 10.22 15.44 1.87
N ALA A 8 9.98 16.69 2.23
CA ALA A 8 8.85 17.08 3.07
C ALA A 8 7.52 16.80 2.38
N VAL A 9 7.43 17.09 1.07
CA VAL A 9 6.23 16.79 0.27
C VAL A 9 6.00 15.29 0.20
N ALA A 10 7.03 14.50 -0.05
CA ALA A 10 6.95 13.04 -0.10
C ALA A 10 6.45 12.46 1.22
N GLU A 11 6.94 12.99 2.33
CA GLU A 11 6.50 12.58 3.66
C GLU A 11 5.03 12.91 3.90
N LEU A 12 4.61 14.11 3.52
CA LEU A 12 3.21 14.52 3.62
C LEU A 12 2.30 13.66 2.74
N LEU A 13 2.73 13.35 1.52
CA LEU A 13 2.00 12.47 0.61
C LEU A 13 1.85 11.07 1.20
N SER A 14 2.89 10.54 1.82
CA SER A 14 2.86 9.23 2.46
C SER A 14 1.86 9.20 3.63
N GLU A 15 1.89 10.20 4.49
CA GLU A 15 0.96 10.30 5.62
C GLU A 15 -0.48 10.49 5.14
N SER A 16 -0.68 11.31 4.11
CA SER A 16 -2.00 11.52 3.49
C SER A 16 -2.54 10.21 2.91
N TRP A 17 -1.69 9.44 2.23
CA TRP A 17 -2.05 8.15 1.68
C TRP A 17 -2.48 7.17 2.79
N ARG A 18 -1.74 7.11 3.89
CA ARG A 18 -2.07 6.25 5.03
C ARG A 18 -3.42 6.62 5.63
N LEU A 19 -3.66 7.90 5.84
CA LEU A 19 -4.94 8.40 6.36
C LEU A 19 -6.09 8.04 5.42
N ASN A 20 -5.88 8.19 4.13
CA ASN A 20 -6.88 7.85 3.12
C ASN A 20 -7.20 6.35 3.11
N GLN A 21 -6.19 5.49 3.24
CA GLN A 21 -6.39 4.04 3.34
C GLN A 21 -7.15 3.68 4.61
N PHE A 22 -6.82 4.31 5.72
CA PHE A 22 -7.55 4.12 6.98
C PHE A 22 -9.02 4.53 6.83
N THR A 23 -9.28 5.65 6.19
CA THR A 23 -10.63 6.15 5.94
C THR A 23 -11.44 5.18 5.08
N ARG A 24 -10.83 4.62 4.03
CA ARG A 24 -11.47 3.60 3.18
C ARG A 24 -11.83 2.35 3.97
N ASN A 25 -10.91 1.86 4.79
CA ASN A 25 -11.14 0.68 5.61
C ASN A 25 -12.25 0.92 6.64
N LEU A 26 -12.27 2.11 7.23
CA LEU A 26 -13.30 2.50 8.19
C LEU A 26 -14.68 2.57 7.52
N ALA A 27 -14.75 3.08 6.29
CA ALA A 27 -16.00 3.18 5.54
C ALA A 27 -16.66 1.82 5.31
N ALA A 28 -15.87 0.75 5.19
CA ALA A 28 -16.39 -0.60 5.03
C ALA A 28 -17.18 -1.09 6.26
N HIS A 29 -16.95 -0.50 7.43
CA HIS A 29 -17.64 -0.84 8.68
C HIS A 29 -18.82 0.10 9.00
N VAL A 30 -19.04 1.12 8.17
CA VAL A 30 -20.14 2.06 8.37
C VAL A 30 -21.41 1.45 7.80
N THR A 31 -22.44 1.35 8.65
CA THR A 31 -23.76 0.78 8.27
C THR A 31 -24.72 1.83 7.72
N ASP A 32 -24.56 3.10 8.12
CA ASP A 32 -25.36 4.21 7.62
C ASP A 32 -24.99 4.52 6.16
N GLU A 33 -25.95 4.31 5.27
CA GLU A 33 -25.75 4.47 3.83
C GLU A 33 -25.44 5.91 3.41
N LYS A 34 -26.08 6.89 4.04
CA LYS A 34 -25.83 8.32 3.80
C LYS A 34 -24.40 8.70 4.19
N LEU A 35 -23.95 8.25 5.35
CA LEU A 35 -22.61 8.51 5.85
C LEU A 35 -21.55 7.83 4.96
N ARG A 36 -21.81 6.57 4.58
CA ARG A 36 -20.92 5.84 3.67
C ARG A 36 -20.74 6.58 2.35
N LYS A 37 -21.83 7.10 1.79
CA LYS A 37 -21.79 7.88 0.55
C LYS A 37 -20.99 9.17 0.69
N LYS A 38 -21.13 9.87 1.81
CA LYS A 38 -20.35 11.07 2.11
C LYS A 38 -18.87 10.76 2.20
N ILE A 39 -18.49 9.68 2.89
CA ILE A 39 -17.11 9.24 3.01
C ILE A 39 -16.55 8.89 1.63
N SER A 40 -17.30 8.14 0.83
CA SER A 40 -16.89 7.75 -0.52
C SER A 40 -16.63 8.97 -1.42
N ASN A 41 -17.48 9.98 -1.33
CA ASN A 41 -17.33 11.23 -2.07
C ASN A 41 -16.09 12.01 -1.64
N GLN A 42 -15.80 12.06 -0.34
CA GLN A 42 -14.61 12.72 0.19
C GLN A 42 -13.33 11.99 -0.23
N VAL A 43 -13.35 10.66 -0.20
CA VAL A 43 -12.21 9.84 -0.66
C VAL A 43 -11.94 10.07 -2.14
N ALA A 44 -12.97 10.09 -2.97
CA ALA A 44 -12.84 10.35 -4.41
C ALA A 44 -12.25 11.74 -4.68
N ARG A 45 -12.69 12.75 -3.95
CA ARG A 45 -12.16 14.11 -4.03
C ARG A 45 -10.68 14.16 -3.62
N PHE A 46 -10.34 13.49 -2.54
CA PHE A 46 -8.97 13.40 -2.05
C PHE A 46 -8.07 12.74 -3.10
N ASP A 47 -8.49 11.60 -3.66
CA ASP A 47 -7.72 10.87 -4.67
C ASP A 47 -7.37 11.76 -5.87
N LYS A 48 -8.34 12.53 -6.33
CA LYS A 48 -8.13 13.46 -7.45
C LYS A 48 -7.09 14.53 -7.10
N LYS A 49 -7.21 15.15 -5.93
CA LYS A 49 -6.27 16.18 -5.47
C LYS A 49 -4.89 15.62 -5.20
N PHE A 50 -4.83 14.42 -4.65
CA PHE A 50 -3.58 13.71 -4.37
C PHE A 50 -2.81 13.43 -5.68
N LEU A 51 -3.50 12.92 -6.69
CA LEU A 51 -2.90 12.66 -8.00
C LEU A 51 -2.39 13.96 -8.65
N GLN A 52 -3.17 15.04 -8.59
CA GLN A 52 -2.73 16.33 -9.10
C GLN A 52 -1.47 16.84 -8.41
N ALA A 53 -1.38 16.68 -7.09
CA ALA A 53 -0.21 17.09 -6.33
C ALA A 53 1.03 16.27 -6.71
N THR A 54 0.90 14.97 -6.89
CA THR A 54 2.02 14.13 -7.32
C THR A 54 2.52 14.54 -8.70
N GLU A 55 1.62 14.84 -9.61
CA GLU A 55 2.00 15.29 -10.97
C GLU A 55 2.76 16.62 -10.94
N VAL A 56 2.30 17.57 -10.13
CA VAL A 56 2.96 18.90 -10.02
C VAL A 56 4.40 18.77 -9.52
N PHE A 57 4.64 17.86 -8.56
CA PHE A 57 5.98 17.65 -8.00
C PHE A 57 6.83 16.65 -8.77
N GLY A 58 6.30 16.06 -9.86
CA GLY A 58 7.01 15.06 -10.64
C GLY A 58 7.29 13.77 -9.85
N LEU A 59 6.39 13.42 -8.94
CA LEU A 59 6.48 12.22 -8.11
C LEU A 59 5.51 11.16 -8.59
N GLN A 60 5.84 9.90 -8.31
CA GLN A 60 4.95 8.78 -8.54
C GLN A 60 4.79 7.99 -7.24
N VAL A 61 3.55 7.75 -6.86
CA VAL A 61 3.21 6.94 -5.70
C VAL A 61 2.82 5.55 -6.19
N VAL A 62 3.50 4.52 -5.67
CA VAL A 62 3.30 3.15 -6.10
C VAL A 62 2.87 2.30 -4.91
N ASP A 63 1.77 1.57 -5.10
CA ASP A 63 1.26 0.59 -4.15
C ASP A 63 1.52 -0.80 -4.74
N PHE A 64 2.30 -1.61 -4.04
CA PHE A 64 2.67 -2.96 -4.49
C PHE A 64 1.71 -4.04 -3.97
N THR A 65 0.61 -3.67 -3.33
CA THR A 65 -0.40 -4.63 -2.84
C THR A 65 -0.87 -5.54 -3.98
N GLY A 66 -0.85 -6.84 -3.75
CA GLY A 66 -1.21 -7.84 -4.73
C GLY A 66 -0.09 -8.26 -5.68
N THR A 67 1.07 -7.60 -5.60
CA THR A 67 2.25 -7.92 -6.42
C THR A 67 3.01 -9.09 -5.82
N GLU A 68 3.55 -9.97 -6.67
CA GLU A 68 4.44 -11.04 -6.24
C GLU A 68 5.68 -10.46 -5.56
N PHE A 69 6.00 -10.98 -4.38
CA PHE A 69 7.14 -10.52 -3.63
C PHE A 69 8.42 -11.18 -4.14
N GLU A 70 9.34 -10.35 -4.61
CA GLU A 70 10.68 -10.75 -5.06
C GLU A 70 11.73 -9.92 -4.33
N THR A 71 12.95 -10.44 -4.26
CA THR A 71 14.07 -9.78 -3.57
C THR A 71 14.42 -8.40 -4.12
N GLY A 72 14.11 -8.13 -5.39
CA GLY A 72 14.36 -6.83 -6.03
C GLY A 72 13.25 -5.81 -5.81
N LEU A 73 12.12 -6.21 -5.21
CA LEU A 73 10.99 -5.32 -4.97
C LEU A 73 11.32 -4.34 -3.82
N PRO A 74 11.04 -3.03 -3.96
CA PRO A 74 11.34 -2.06 -2.90
C PRO A 74 10.31 -2.11 -1.76
N VAL A 75 10.04 -3.30 -1.27
CA VAL A 75 9.15 -3.58 -0.14
C VAL A 75 9.99 -4.28 0.94
N ALA A 76 9.95 -3.75 2.15
CA ALA A 76 10.57 -4.38 3.32
C ALA A 76 9.48 -5.10 4.13
N PRO A 77 9.36 -6.44 3.98
CA PRO A 77 8.31 -7.17 4.69
C PRO A 77 8.61 -7.22 6.20
N ILE A 78 7.63 -6.86 7.00
CA ILE A 78 7.77 -6.89 8.46
C ILE A 78 7.61 -8.29 9.04
N ASN A 79 7.06 -9.22 8.26
CA ASN A 79 6.75 -10.59 8.69
C ASN A 79 7.48 -11.66 7.88
N LEU A 80 8.63 -11.31 7.28
CA LEU A 80 9.39 -12.24 6.43
C LEU A 80 9.83 -13.50 7.20
N ALA A 81 10.11 -13.37 8.49
CA ALA A 81 10.56 -14.48 9.33
C ALA A 81 9.50 -15.59 9.49
N ASP A 82 8.24 -15.30 9.20
CA ASP A 82 7.14 -16.26 9.33
C ASP A 82 7.08 -17.24 8.15
N PHE A 83 7.91 -17.05 7.12
CA PHE A 83 7.85 -17.83 5.87
C PHE A 83 9.18 -18.50 5.56
N ALA A 84 9.12 -19.63 4.83
CA ALA A 84 10.29 -20.32 4.33
C ALA A 84 10.86 -19.62 3.10
N ALA A 85 12.16 -19.84 2.82
CA ALA A 85 12.86 -19.19 1.71
C ALA A 85 12.30 -19.56 0.32
N ASP A 86 11.65 -20.72 0.22
CA ASP A 86 11.06 -21.25 -1.02
C ASP A 86 9.55 -20.99 -1.13
N ASP A 87 8.95 -20.29 -0.17
CA ASP A 87 7.53 -19.92 -0.25
C ASP A 87 7.28 -18.89 -1.35
N GLU A 88 6.21 -19.09 -2.10
CA GLU A 88 5.72 -18.08 -3.03
C GLU A 88 4.92 -17.03 -2.25
N LEU A 89 5.39 -15.80 -2.26
CA LEU A 89 4.86 -14.72 -1.44
C LEU A 89 4.29 -13.60 -2.30
N ILE A 90 3.24 -12.97 -1.82
CA ILE A 90 2.69 -11.75 -2.41
C ILE A 90 2.61 -10.66 -1.34
N VAL A 91 2.62 -9.41 -1.76
CA VAL A 91 2.41 -8.28 -0.88
C VAL A 91 0.92 -8.21 -0.54
N GLU A 92 0.57 -8.48 0.70
CA GLU A 92 -0.82 -8.44 1.16
C GLU A 92 -1.30 -7.02 1.37
N ALA A 93 -0.46 -6.19 1.98
CA ALA A 93 -0.77 -4.80 2.26
C ALA A 93 0.50 -3.97 2.39
N MET A 94 0.43 -2.72 1.97
CA MET A 94 1.48 -1.74 2.20
C MET A 94 1.10 -0.87 3.39
N LEU A 95 2.01 -0.73 4.34
CA LEU A 95 1.83 0.18 5.49
C LEU A 95 2.10 1.63 5.07
N GLU A 96 2.97 1.80 4.09
CA GLU A 96 3.31 3.09 3.48
C GLU A 96 3.46 2.88 1.98
N PRO A 97 3.15 3.89 1.14
CA PRO A 97 3.38 3.76 -0.28
C PRO A 97 4.86 4.00 -0.61
N THR A 98 5.31 3.46 -1.72
CA THR A 98 6.62 3.79 -2.27
C THR A 98 6.49 5.07 -3.10
N ILE A 99 7.31 6.07 -2.83
CA ILE A 99 7.31 7.34 -3.56
C ILE A 99 8.63 7.47 -4.31
N LYS A 100 8.54 7.62 -5.61
CA LYS A 100 9.71 7.75 -6.50
C LYS A 100 9.54 8.95 -7.42
N LEU A 101 10.64 9.38 -8.03
CA LEU A 101 10.61 10.37 -9.10
C LEU A 101 9.96 9.75 -10.33
N ALA A 102 9.03 10.49 -10.97
CA ALA A 102 8.24 9.98 -12.10
C ALA A 102 9.09 9.53 -13.29
N ASN A 103 10.22 10.20 -13.51
CA ASN A 103 11.11 9.94 -14.66
C ASN A 103 12.34 9.07 -14.31
N SER A 104 12.36 8.46 -13.13
CA SER A 104 13.53 7.77 -12.60
C SER A 104 13.10 6.63 -11.70
N ALA A 105 13.98 5.65 -11.53
CA ALA A 105 13.80 4.59 -10.52
C ALA A 105 14.18 5.06 -9.10
N GLU A 106 14.61 6.31 -8.95
CA GLU A 106 15.06 6.85 -7.67
C GLU A 106 13.90 6.97 -6.68
N ILE A 107 14.06 6.35 -5.51
CA ILE A 107 13.08 6.38 -4.43
C ILE A 107 13.32 7.61 -3.57
N VAL A 108 12.31 8.47 -3.46
CA VAL A 108 12.37 9.71 -2.69
C VAL A 108 12.13 9.43 -1.22
N LYS A 109 11.14 8.58 -0.92
CA LYS A 109 10.87 8.18 0.46
C LYS A 109 11.23 6.73 0.66
N ARG A 110 12.24 6.52 1.46
CA ARG A 110 12.57 5.22 2.04
C ARG A 110 11.81 5.12 3.35
N GLY A 111 11.11 4.02 3.56
CA GLY A 111 10.40 3.78 4.80
C GLY A 111 11.28 4.15 6.00
N GLY A 112 10.86 5.16 6.77
CA GLY A 112 11.71 5.94 7.65
C GLY A 112 12.30 5.24 8.86
N ARG A 113 12.11 3.93 9.03
CA ARG A 113 12.66 3.19 10.18
C ARG A 113 13.48 1.95 9.80
N PHE A 114 13.50 1.58 8.54
CA PHE A 114 14.23 0.40 8.09
C PHE A 114 15.46 0.83 7.29
N LYS A 115 16.62 0.47 7.78
CA LYS A 115 17.92 0.77 7.17
C LYS A 115 18.14 0.05 5.82
N SER A 116 17.18 -0.73 5.36
CA SER A 116 17.32 -1.60 4.20
C SER A 116 16.68 -1.10 2.91
N GLY A 117 16.31 0.16 2.83
CA GLY A 117 15.96 0.80 1.56
C GLY A 117 14.61 0.46 0.94
N GLY A 118 13.75 -0.32 1.61
CA GLY A 118 12.41 -0.66 1.14
C GLY A 118 11.31 0.04 1.94
N THR A 119 10.10 0.01 1.41
CA THR A 119 8.91 0.54 2.07
C THR A 119 8.22 -0.58 2.86
N ALA A 120 7.79 -0.29 4.09
CA ALA A 120 7.19 -1.30 4.97
C ALA A 120 5.91 -1.89 4.39
N GLY A 121 5.83 -3.20 4.38
CA GLY A 121 4.67 -3.94 3.88
C GLY A 121 4.49 -5.27 4.60
N VAL A 122 3.32 -5.86 4.44
CA VAL A 122 2.96 -7.18 4.95
C VAL A 122 2.86 -8.14 3.77
N ILE A 123 3.46 -9.31 3.89
CA ILE A 123 3.41 -10.35 2.86
C ILE A 123 2.56 -11.53 3.33
N ARG A 124 2.01 -12.29 2.39
CA ARG A 124 1.31 -13.53 2.66
C ARG A 124 1.69 -14.61 1.65
N ASN A 125 1.49 -15.85 2.03
CA ASN A 125 1.71 -16.99 1.14
C ASN A 125 0.56 -17.05 0.12
N VAL A 126 0.90 -17.23 -1.14
CA VAL A 126 -0.07 -17.34 -2.26
C VAL A 126 -1.03 -18.52 -2.03
N PHE A 127 -0.51 -19.64 -1.52
CA PHE A 127 -1.31 -20.85 -1.30
C PHE A 127 -2.31 -20.74 -0.14
N ALA A 128 -2.08 -19.86 0.83
CA ALA A 128 -3.00 -19.66 1.96
C ALA A 128 -4.36 -19.15 1.52
N SER A 129 -4.42 -18.29 0.51
CA SER A 129 -5.67 -17.76 -0.02
C SER A 129 -6.46 -18.81 -0.82
N GLN A 130 -5.78 -19.74 -1.49
CA GLN A 130 -6.41 -20.85 -2.20
C GLN A 130 -7.05 -21.86 -1.25
N LYS A 131 -6.40 -22.16 -0.13
CA LYS A 131 -6.97 -23.02 0.91
C LYS A 131 -8.23 -22.44 1.53
N LEU A 132 -8.28 -21.14 1.75
CA LEU A 132 -9.45 -20.46 2.30
C LEU A 132 -10.63 -20.45 1.32
N SER A 133 -10.38 -20.28 0.04
CA SER A 133 -11.43 -20.35 -0.99
C SER A 133 -11.94 -21.79 -1.17
N HIS A 134 -11.09 -22.79 -1.00
CA HIS A 134 -11.46 -24.20 -1.06
C HIS A 134 -12.32 -24.62 0.13
N CYS A 135 -12.03 -24.12 1.33
CA CYS A 135 -12.83 -24.36 2.53
C CYS A 135 -14.22 -23.72 2.46
N ARG A 136 -14.35 -22.57 1.80
CA ARG A 136 -15.66 -21.93 1.60
C ARG A 136 -16.56 -22.75 0.66
N ASN A 137 -15.99 -23.37 -0.33
CA ASN A 137 -16.75 -24.20 -1.28
C ASN A 137 -17.17 -25.55 -0.70
N SER A 138 -16.46 -26.05 0.32
CA SER A 138 -16.83 -27.32 0.96
C SER A 138 -17.94 -27.19 2.00
N THR A 139 -18.21 -25.97 2.50
CA THR A 139 -19.29 -25.72 3.46
C THR A 139 -20.65 -25.47 2.78
N THR A 140 -20.71 -25.35 1.47
CA THR A 140 -21.96 -25.15 0.72
C THR A 140 -22.56 -26.42 0.16
N LYS A 141 -22.02 -27.60 0.51
CA LYS A 141 -22.50 -28.91 0.02
C LYS A 141 -23.29 -29.72 1.06
N THR A 142 -23.91 -29.07 2.00
CA THR A 142 -24.88 -29.76 2.90
C THR A 142 -26.29 -29.29 2.64
#